data_38be2922d1828ececce5922420ac6a58
#
_entry.id   38be2922d1828ececce5922420ac6a58
#
_cell.length_a   1.000
_cell.length_b   1.000
_cell.length_c   1.000
_cell.angle_alpha   90.00
_cell.angle_beta   90.00
_cell.angle_gamma   90.00
#
_symmetry.space_group_name_H-M   'P 1'
#
loop_
_entity.id
_entity.type
_entity.pdbx_description
1 polymer ?
#
loop_
_entity_poly.entity_id
_entity_poly.type
_entity_poly.pdbx_seq_one_letter_code
_entity_poly.pdbx_strand_id
1 'polypeptide(L)'
;MAWTPEQQQAIDLEGKNIIVSAGAGSGKTAVLTARTLRKLQSGIHVNQLLILTFTNAAAAEMKERIRKAINKTPGLEEEANLIDGAYITTFDSFSLSIVKKYHTKLNVTNAIKITDEVVINLEKNRILDEIMEERYLSPTSDFMKLIQDFCLKDDKELKNYILNTYKK
;
A
#
# COMPACT_ATOMS: atom_id res chain seq x y z
N MET A 1 7.18 -17.77 -27.14
CA MET A 1 7.62 -16.39 -27.44
C MET A 1 9.10 -16.32 -27.15
N ALA A 2 9.89 -15.76 -28.04
CA ALA A 2 11.29 -15.46 -27.74
C ALA A 2 11.35 -14.14 -26.96
N TRP A 3 12.12 -14.11 -25.89
CA TRP A 3 12.38 -12.89 -25.10
C TRP A 3 13.41 -12.02 -25.82
N THR A 4 13.32 -10.69 -25.68
CA THR A 4 14.42 -9.82 -26.09
C THR A 4 15.61 -10.01 -25.15
N PRO A 5 16.84 -9.66 -25.54
CA PRO A 5 18.00 -9.75 -24.65
C PRO A 5 17.81 -9.05 -23.31
N GLU A 6 17.19 -7.87 -23.29
CA GLU A 6 16.90 -7.09 -22.08
C GLU A 6 15.84 -7.75 -21.21
N GLN A 7 14.79 -8.32 -21.83
CA GLN A 7 13.78 -9.10 -21.10
C GLN A 7 14.39 -10.34 -20.48
N GLN A 8 15.22 -11.07 -21.23
CA GLN A 8 15.93 -12.25 -20.72
C GLN A 8 16.85 -11.88 -19.57
N GLN A 9 17.59 -10.78 -19.69
CA GLN A 9 18.44 -10.28 -18.63
C GLN A 9 17.62 -9.94 -17.35
N ALA A 10 16.44 -9.29 -17.51
CA ALA A 10 15.56 -8.98 -16.39
C ALA A 10 15.00 -10.25 -15.72
N ILE A 11 14.81 -11.34 -16.47
CA ILE A 11 14.37 -12.63 -15.93
C ILE A 11 15.48 -13.32 -15.15
N ASP A 12 16.73 -13.28 -15.67
CA ASP A 12 17.83 -14.11 -15.21
C ASP A 12 18.71 -13.48 -14.13
N LEU A 13 18.78 -12.14 -14.09
CA LEU A 13 19.70 -11.43 -13.19
C LEU A 13 19.35 -11.68 -11.72
N GLU A 14 20.37 -12.09 -10.94
CA GLU A 14 20.28 -12.41 -9.52
C GLU A 14 21.33 -11.68 -8.68
N GLY A 15 21.15 -11.70 -7.35
CA GLY A 15 22.12 -11.18 -6.40
C GLY A 15 22.31 -9.65 -6.39
N LYS A 16 21.42 -8.91 -7.08
CA LYS A 16 21.46 -7.44 -7.19
C LYS A 16 20.06 -6.86 -7.14
N ASN A 17 19.96 -5.59 -6.73
CA ASN A 17 18.74 -4.81 -6.94
C ASN A 17 18.63 -4.44 -8.42
N ILE A 18 17.44 -4.61 -8.98
CA ILE A 18 17.20 -4.41 -10.41
C ILE A 18 16.08 -3.39 -10.57
N ILE A 19 16.31 -2.39 -11.41
CA ILE A 19 15.26 -1.47 -11.88
C ILE A 19 15.07 -1.74 -13.37
N VAL A 20 13.83 -2.00 -13.77
CA VAL A 20 13.45 -2.21 -15.18
C VAL A 20 12.60 -1.04 -15.63
N SER A 21 13.14 -0.21 -16.52
CA SER A 21 12.39 0.84 -17.20
C SER A 21 11.79 0.28 -18.48
N ALA A 22 10.47 0.39 -18.63
CA ALA A 22 9.78 -0.20 -19.77
C ALA A 22 8.46 0.52 -20.08
N GLY A 23 8.20 0.83 -21.32
CA GLY A 23 6.98 1.47 -21.81
C GLY A 23 5.71 0.62 -21.65
N ALA A 24 4.55 1.19 -21.93
CA ALA A 24 3.31 0.43 -21.99
C ALA A 24 3.41 -0.63 -23.11
N GLY A 25 2.85 -1.83 -22.87
CA GLY A 25 2.89 -2.92 -23.86
C GLY A 25 4.23 -3.66 -24.01
N SER A 26 5.29 -3.26 -23.31
CA SER A 26 6.62 -3.89 -23.39
C SER A 26 6.72 -5.29 -22.74
N GLY A 27 5.62 -5.85 -22.25
CA GLY A 27 5.62 -7.18 -21.65
C GLY A 27 6.08 -7.26 -20.19
N LYS A 28 6.08 -6.14 -19.44
CA LYS A 28 6.50 -6.11 -18.02
C LYS A 28 5.90 -7.23 -17.17
N THR A 29 4.60 -7.44 -17.30
CA THR A 29 3.88 -8.49 -16.54
C THR A 29 4.32 -9.90 -16.97
N ALA A 30 4.59 -10.11 -18.25
CA ALA A 30 5.08 -11.38 -18.75
C ALA A 30 6.50 -11.67 -18.24
N VAL A 31 7.38 -10.68 -18.26
CA VAL A 31 8.75 -10.77 -17.71
C VAL A 31 8.71 -11.08 -16.21
N LEU A 32 7.85 -10.40 -15.42
CA LEU A 32 7.70 -10.65 -14.00
C LEU A 32 7.19 -12.07 -13.73
N THR A 33 6.20 -12.55 -14.51
CA THR A 33 5.70 -13.93 -14.40
C THR A 33 6.80 -14.94 -14.71
N ALA A 34 7.57 -14.75 -15.78
CA ALA A 34 8.67 -15.63 -16.15
C ALA A 34 9.78 -15.63 -15.08
N ARG A 35 10.13 -14.46 -14.55
CA ARG A 35 11.09 -14.34 -13.44
C ARG A 35 10.61 -15.07 -12.19
N THR A 36 9.31 -14.96 -11.87
CA THR A 36 8.70 -15.70 -10.75
C THR A 36 8.86 -17.21 -10.96
N LEU A 37 8.46 -17.73 -12.12
CA LEU A 37 8.62 -19.17 -12.42
C LEU A 37 10.08 -19.62 -12.30
N ARG A 38 11.02 -18.84 -12.81
CA ARG A 38 12.45 -19.17 -12.68
C ARG A 38 12.87 -19.27 -11.22
N LYS A 39 12.38 -18.38 -10.34
CA LYS A 39 12.63 -18.45 -8.90
C LYS A 39 12.05 -19.72 -8.28
N LEU A 40 10.83 -20.10 -8.67
CA LEU A 40 10.21 -21.33 -8.20
C LEU A 40 11.01 -22.57 -8.67
N GLN A 41 11.46 -22.59 -9.91
CA GLN A 41 12.32 -23.65 -10.45
C GLN A 41 13.70 -23.73 -9.78
N SER A 42 14.16 -22.64 -9.18
CA SER A 42 15.41 -22.65 -8.38
C SER A 42 15.20 -23.10 -6.92
N GLY A 43 13.98 -23.55 -6.54
CA GLY A 43 13.65 -24.06 -5.22
C GLY A 43 13.17 -23.00 -4.21
N ILE A 44 12.87 -21.78 -4.67
CA ILE A 44 12.23 -20.75 -3.83
C ILE A 44 10.72 -20.98 -3.92
N HIS A 45 10.02 -21.06 -2.79
CA HIS A 45 8.57 -21.22 -2.77
C HIS A 45 7.85 -19.89 -3.03
N VAL A 46 6.66 -19.94 -3.66
CA VAL A 46 5.88 -18.76 -4.01
C VAL A 46 5.46 -17.92 -2.77
N ASN A 47 5.27 -18.56 -1.62
CA ASN A 47 4.97 -17.89 -0.35
C ASN A 47 6.18 -17.19 0.30
N GLN A 48 7.39 -17.41 -0.23
CA GLN A 48 8.61 -16.68 0.15
C GLN A 48 8.86 -15.44 -0.71
N LEU A 49 8.03 -15.23 -1.73
CA LEU A 49 8.11 -14.07 -2.62
C LEU A 49 7.10 -13.00 -2.19
N LEU A 50 7.50 -11.74 -2.29
CA LEU A 50 6.63 -10.59 -2.16
C LEU A 50 6.50 -9.90 -3.51
N ILE A 51 5.29 -9.90 -4.06
CA ILE A 51 4.97 -9.24 -5.33
C ILE A 51 3.93 -8.16 -5.05
N LEU A 52 4.32 -6.91 -5.27
CA LEU A 52 3.48 -5.76 -4.99
C LEU A 52 2.97 -5.11 -6.28
N THR A 53 1.72 -4.68 -6.23
CA THR A 53 1.05 -3.93 -7.30
C THR A 53 0.37 -2.68 -6.73
N PHE A 54 -0.04 -1.76 -7.60
CA PHE A 54 -0.71 -0.54 -7.17
C PHE A 54 -2.21 -0.73 -6.87
N THR A 55 -2.88 -1.71 -7.49
CA THR A 55 -4.32 -1.92 -7.31
C THR A 55 -4.62 -3.38 -6.97
N ASN A 56 -5.71 -3.60 -6.25
CA ASN A 56 -6.18 -4.94 -5.92
C ASN A 56 -6.54 -5.75 -7.19
N ALA A 57 -7.08 -5.09 -8.22
CA ALA A 57 -7.37 -5.73 -9.50
C ALA A 57 -6.09 -6.24 -10.17
N ALA A 58 -5.02 -5.42 -10.22
CA ALA A 58 -3.73 -5.84 -10.77
C ALA A 58 -3.08 -6.96 -9.95
N ALA A 59 -3.24 -6.95 -8.62
CA ALA A 59 -2.76 -8.03 -7.75
C ALA A 59 -3.48 -9.34 -8.05
N ALA A 60 -4.81 -9.31 -8.16
CA ALA A 60 -5.61 -10.49 -8.50
C ALA A 60 -5.26 -11.04 -9.89
N GLU A 61 -5.13 -10.16 -10.89
CA GLU A 61 -4.70 -10.55 -12.23
C GLU A 61 -3.30 -11.18 -12.22
N MET A 62 -2.34 -10.59 -11.52
CA MET A 62 -0.99 -11.13 -11.38
C MET A 62 -1.00 -12.52 -10.74
N LYS A 63 -1.74 -12.68 -9.64
CA LYS A 63 -1.89 -13.96 -8.94
C LYS A 63 -2.43 -15.04 -9.87
N GLU A 64 -3.45 -14.72 -10.63
CA GLU A 64 -4.06 -15.64 -11.59
C GLU A 64 -3.11 -16.00 -12.75
N ARG A 65 -2.35 -15.03 -13.26
CA ARG A 65 -1.32 -15.28 -14.29
C ARG A 65 -0.23 -16.22 -13.80
N ILE A 66 0.27 -15.98 -12.58
CA ILE A 66 1.29 -16.83 -11.96
C ILE A 66 0.72 -18.23 -11.71
N ARG A 67 -0.50 -18.36 -11.21
CA ARG A 67 -1.21 -19.64 -11.01
C ARG A 67 -1.29 -20.44 -12.33
N LYS A 68 -1.75 -19.80 -13.40
CA LYS A 68 -1.83 -20.42 -14.73
C LYS A 68 -0.47 -20.86 -15.26
N ALA A 69 0.57 -20.12 -14.97
CA ALA A 69 1.92 -20.41 -15.38
C ALA A 69 2.51 -21.59 -14.58
N ILE A 70 2.30 -21.62 -13.26
CA ILE A 70 2.66 -22.75 -12.38
C ILE A 70 2.00 -24.04 -12.88
N ASN A 71 0.69 -24.04 -13.12
CA ASN A 71 -0.07 -25.22 -13.56
C ASN A 71 0.37 -25.76 -14.94
N LYS A 72 1.05 -24.93 -15.74
CA LYS A 72 1.61 -25.34 -17.04
C LYS A 72 3.06 -25.79 -16.98
N THR A 73 3.70 -25.68 -15.81
CA THR A 73 5.13 -25.96 -15.64
C THR A 73 5.28 -27.25 -14.83
N PRO A 74 5.71 -28.36 -15.45
CA PRO A 74 5.96 -29.61 -14.72
C PRO A 74 6.96 -29.41 -13.58
N GLY A 75 6.72 -30.07 -12.44
CA GLY A 75 7.57 -30.00 -11.26
C GLY A 75 7.26 -28.82 -10.33
N LEU A 76 6.20 -28.04 -10.60
CA LEU A 76 5.74 -26.95 -9.72
C LEU A 76 4.34 -27.23 -9.11
N GLU A 77 3.91 -28.48 -9.04
CA GLU A 77 2.58 -28.86 -8.55
C GLU A 77 2.35 -28.43 -7.10
N GLU A 78 3.39 -28.48 -6.25
CA GLU A 78 3.30 -28.01 -4.85
C GLU A 78 3.06 -26.52 -4.75
N GLU A 79 3.64 -25.72 -5.65
CA GLU A 79 3.50 -24.28 -5.68
C GLU A 79 2.05 -23.83 -5.98
N ALA A 80 1.29 -24.65 -6.72
CA ALA A 80 -0.12 -24.41 -6.98
C ALA A 80 -0.96 -24.41 -5.69
N ASN A 81 -0.58 -25.18 -4.69
CA ASN A 81 -1.23 -25.23 -3.39
C ASN A 81 -0.83 -24.05 -2.48
N LEU A 82 0.39 -23.53 -2.66
CA LEU A 82 0.95 -22.45 -1.84
C LEU A 82 0.54 -21.05 -2.30
N ILE A 83 0.08 -20.90 -3.55
CA ILE A 83 -0.15 -19.59 -4.15
C ILE A 83 -1.25 -18.78 -3.44
N ASP A 84 -2.20 -19.43 -2.79
CA ASP A 84 -3.28 -18.72 -2.07
C ASP A 84 -2.76 -18.00 -0.84
N GLY A 85 -1.71 -18.52 -0.20
CA GLY A 85 -0.99 -17.92 0.90
C GLY A 85 0.13 -16.95 0.47
N ALA A 86 0.40 -16.80 -0.83
CA ALA A 86 1.49 -15.97 -1.32
C ALA A 86 1.16 -14.47 -1.22
N TYR A 87 2.17 -13.67 -0.91
CA TYR A 87 2.07 -12.21 -0.85
C TYR A 87 2.13 -11.58 -2.26
N ILE A 88 1.04 -11.78 -3.03
CA ILE A 88 0.79 -11.11 -4.32
C ILE A 88 -0.35 -10.13 -4.07
N THR A 89 -0.03 -8.88 -3.76
CA THR A 89 -0.98 -7.95 -3.14
C THR A 89 -0.59 -6.50 -3.39
N THR A 90 -1.35 -5.54 -2.85
CA THR A 90 -0.97 -4.13 -2.84
C THR A 90 -0.06 -3.81 -1.64
N PHE A 91 0.67 -2.69 -1.73
CA PHE A 91 1.50 -2.22 -0.62
C PHE A 91 0.67 -2.01 0.66
N ASP A 92 -0.50 -1.39 0.53
CA ASP A 92 -1.40 -1.12 1.66
C ASP A 92 -1.90 -2.41 2.31
N SER A 93 -2.35 -3.38 1.50
CA SER A 93 -2.81 -4.67 2.01
C SER A 93 -1.68 -5.47 2.67
N PHE A 94 -0.47 -5.42 2.11
CA PHE A 94 0.70 -6.03 2.73
C PHE A 94 1.04 -5.36 4.07
N SER A 95 1.10 -4.02 4.10
CA SER A 95 1.37 -3.25 5.33
C SER A 95 0.34 -3.55 6.41
N LEU A 96 -0.96 -3.59 6.04
CA LEU A 96 -2.03 -3.97 6.97
C LEU A 96 -1.84 -5.39 7.52
N SER A 97 -1.41 -6.35 6.68
CA SER A 97 -1.14 -7.72 7.12
C SER A 97 -0.02 -7.79 8.16
N ILE A 98 1.05 -6.98 7.99
CA ILE A 98 2.14 -6.86 8.93
C ILE A 98 1.66 -6.25 10.27
N VAL A 99 0.90 -5.15 10.20
CA VAL A 99 0.35 -4.51 11.40
C VAL A 99 -0.55 -5.47 12.17
N LYS A 100 -1.45 -6.20 11.47
CA LYS A 100 -2.30 -7.22 12.11
C LYS A 100 -1.49 -8.35 12.74
N LYS A 101 -0.43 -8.82 12.08
CA LYS A 101 0.44 -9.88 12.60
C LYS A 101 1.16 -9.46 13.88
N TYR A 102 1.56 -8.20 13.97
CA TYR A 102 2.33 -7.66 15.10
C TYR A 102 1.53 -6.69 15.98
N HIS A 103 0.20 -6.72 15.91
CA HIS A 103 -0.69 -5.79 16.60
C HIS A 103 -0.41 -5.65 18.10
N THR A 104 -0.11 -6.75 18.80
CA THR A 104 0.22 -6.74 20.22
C THR A 104 1.51 -5.96 20.52
N LYS A 105 2.53 -6.06 19.65
CA LYS A 105 3.78 -5.31 19.79
C LYS A 105 3.60 -3.81 19.54
N LEU A 106 2.60 -3.46 18.72
CA LEU A 106 2.28 -2.09 18.35
C LEU A 106 1.25 -1.45 19.29
N ASN A 107 0.74 -2.18 20.29
CA ASN A 107 -0.34 -1.75 21.19
C ASN A 107 -1.60 -1.27 20.42
N VAL A 108 -1.91 -1.91 19.30
CA VAL A 108 -3.14 -1.65 18.53
C VAL A 108 -4.04 -2.87 18.53
N THR A 109 -5.34 -2.66 18.27
CA THR A 109 -6.29 -3.77 18.17
C THR A 109 -6.09 -4.53 16.87
N ASN A 110 -6.43 -5.83 16.84
CA ASN A 110 -6.42 -6.61 15.59
C ASN A 110 -7.53 -6.19 14.61
N ALA A 111 -8.52 -5.40 15.08
CA ALA A 111 -9.64 -4.89 14.26
C ALA A 111 -9.25 -3.67 13.40
N ILE A 112 -7.96 -3.33 13.32
CA ILE A 112 -7.46 -2.23 12.50
C ILE A 112 -7.77 -2.44 11.01
N LYS A 113 -8.18 -1.38 10.33
CA LYS A 113 -8.47 -1.36 8.89
C LYS A 113 -7.96 -0.07 8.26
N ILE A 114 -7.73 -0.10 6.96
CA ILE A 114 -7.50 1.12 6.18
C ILE A 114 -8.85 1.80 6.01
N THR A 115 -8.92 3.06 6.41
CA THR A 115 -10.14 3.87 6.34
C THR A 115 -10.06 4.82 5.16
N ASP A 116 -11.20 5.07 4.52
CA ASP A 116 -11.33 6.04 3.43
C ASP A 116 -10.93 7.45 3.91
N GLU A 117 -10.20 8.18 3.07
CA GLU A 117 -9.72 9.53 3.38
C GLU A 117 -10.87 10.51 3.67
N VAL A 118 -12.02 10.32 3.01
CA VAL A 118 -13.22 11.14 3.27
C VAL A 118 -13.66 11.00 4.72
N VAL A 119 -13.71 9.76 5.23
CA VAL A 119 -14.10 9.49 6.63
C VAL A 119 -13.07 10.08 7.60
N ILE A 120 -11.78 9.97 7.29
CA ILE A 120 -10.71 10.57 8.10
C ILE A 120 -10.85 12.10 8.13
N ASN A 121 -11.13 12.73 7.00
CA ASN A 121 -11.29 14.16 6.93
C ASN A 121 -12.55 14.64 7.67
N LEU A 122 -13.66 13.91 7.61
CA LEU A 122 -14.85 14.21 8.40
C LEU A 122 -14.55 14.16 9.91
N GLU A 123 -13.85 13.12 10.35
CA GLU A 123 -13.49 12.97 11.76
C GLU A 123 -12.51 14.05 12.24
N LYS A 124 -11.54 14.45 11.41
CA LYS A 124 -10.64 15.58 11.71
C LYS A 124 -11.40 16.89 11.89
N ASN A 125 -12.37 17.17 11.03
CA ASN A 125 -13.20 18.37 11.15
C ASN A 125 -14.02 18.33 12.44
N ARG A 126 -14.68 17.19 12.73
CA ARG A 126 -15.46 17.01 13.97
C ARG A 126 -14.61 17.27 15.23
N ILE A 127 -13.43 16.64 15.30
CA ILE A 127 -12.51 16.85 16.43
C ILE A 127 -12.06 18.29 16.54
N LEU A 128 -11.74 18.94 15.42
CA LEU A 128 -11.34 20.35 15.43
C LEU A 128 -12.47 21.25 15.90
N ASP A 129 -13.71 21.00 15.47
CA ASP A 129 -14.88 21.74 15.94
C ASP A 129 -15.07 21.59 17.46
N GLU A 130 -14.94 20.39 18.00
CA GLU A 130 -15.00 20.13 19.44
C GLU A 130 -13.89 20.88 20.23
N ILE A 131 -12.66 20.86 19.71
CA ILE A 131 -11.54 21.60 20.31
C ILE A 131 -11.83 23.11 20.31
N MET A 132 -12.34 23.64 19.20
CA MET A 132 -12.66 25.06 19.10
C MET A 132 -13.79 25.44 20.04
N GLU A 133 -14.85 24.65 20.16
CA GLU A 133 -15.94 24.88 21.12
C GLU A 133 -15.44 24.87 22.56
N GLU A 134 -14.61 23.91 22.95
CA GLU A 134 -14.00 23.86 24.28
C GLU A 134 -13.19 25.13 24.57
N ARG A 135 -12.42 25.61 23.58
CA ARG A 135 -11.63 26.84 23.71
C ARG A 135 -12.49 28.10 23.79
N TYR A 136 -13.63 28.15 23.09
CA TYR A 136 -14.58 29.26 23.22
C TYR A 136 -15.30 29.26 24.57
N LEU A 137 -15.56 28.11 25.16
CA LEU A 137 -16.19 28.01 26.48
C LEU A 137 -15.24 28.44 27.62
N SER A 138 -13.93 28.24 27.47
CA SER A 138 -12.91 28.62 28.47
C SER A 138 -11.74 29.32 27.78
N PRO A 139 -11.92 30.55 27.28
CA PRO A 139 -10.94 31.22 26.47
C PRO A 139 -9.73 31.69 27.28
N THR A 140 -8.52 31.39 26.80
CA THR A 140 -7.28 31.99 27.28
C THR A 140 -7.01 33.30 26.57
N SER A 141 -6.16 34.16 27.16
CA SER A 141 -5.74 35.42 26.53
C SER A 141 -5.14 35.23 25.14
N ASP A 142 -4.32 34.16 25.00
CA ASP A 142 -3.64 33.82 23.74
C ASP A 142 -4.63 33.35 22.68
N PHE A 143 -5.63 32.53 23.09
CA PHE A 143 -6.68 32.09 22.17
C PHE A 143 -7.53 33.27 21.68
N MET A 144 -7.93 34.19 22.57
CA MET A 144 -8.67 35.38 22.20
C MET A 144 -7.89 36.28 21.25
N LYS A 145 -6.58 36.43 21.47
CA LYS A 145 -5.71 37.17 20.55
C LYS A 145 -5.62 36.49 19.19
N LEU A 146 -5.45 35.14 19.16
CA LEU A 146 -5.45 34.38 17.93
C LEU A 146 -6.75 34.58 17.12
N ILE A 147 -7.91 34.50 17.79
CA ILE A 147 -9.21 34.74 17.14
C ILE A 147 -9.31 36.17 16.61
N GLN A 148 -8.88 37.16 17.37
CA GLN A 148 -8.90 38.59 16.94
C GLN A 148 -7.99 38.83 15.74
N ASP A 149 -6.82 38.22 15.71
CA ASP A 149 -5.83 38.40 14.66
C ASP A 149 -6.17 37.64 13.36
N PHE A 150 -6.85 36.52 13.43
CA PHE A 150 -7.06 35.61 12.29
C PHE A 150 -8.53 35.38 11.89
N CYS A 151 -9.50 35.73 12.73
CA CYS A 151 -10.92 35.50 12.48
C CYS A 151 -11.70 36.81 12.33
N LEU A 152 -11.85 37.30 11.09
CA LEU A 152 -12.58 38.56 10.81
C LEU A 152 -14.11 38.39 10.85
N LYS A 153 -14.63 37.24 10.42
CA LYS A 153 -16.07 36.97 10.35
C LYS A 153 -16.45 35.66 11.04
N ASP A 154 -15.69 34.60 10.76
CA ASP A 154 -15.84 33.28 11.33
C ASP A 154 -14.46 32.63 11.47
N ASP A 155 -14.41 31.43 12.05
CA ASP A 155 -13.18 30.68 12.32
C ASP A 155 -12.83 29.67 11.21
N LYS A 156 -13.53 29.68 10.08
CA LYS A 156 -13.34 28.69 8.99
C LYS A 156 -11.95 28.74 8.39
N GLU A 157 -11.42 29.93 8.16
CA GLU A 157 -10.08 30.09 7.57
C GLU A 157 -9.01 29.58 8.54
N LEU A 158 -9.15 29.87 9.83
CA LEU A 158 -8.26 29.37 10.87
C LEU A 158 -8.32 27.85 10.97
N LYS A 159 -9.52 27.26 10.98
CA LYS A 159 -9.71 25.78 10.96
C LYS A 159 -9.05 25.14 9.73
N ASN A 160 -9.24 25.73 8.55
CA ASN A 160 -8.59 25.25 7.32
C ASN A 160 -7.07 25.34 7.39
N TYR A 161 -6.54 26.40 7.95
CA TYR A 161 -5.10 26.57 8.15
C TYR A 161 -4.53 25.51 9.10
N ILE A 162 -5.21 25.25 10.22
CA ILE A 162 -4.83 24.20 11.18
C ILE A 162 -4.83 22.83 10.49
N LEU A 163 -5.89 22.47 9.78
CA LEU A 163 -6.00 21.19 9.08
C LEU A 163 -4.92 20.99 8.00
N ASN A 164 -4.61 22.08 7.26
CA ASN A 164 -3.56 22.04 6.24
C ASN A 164 -2.15 21.92 6.85
N THR A 165 -1.93 22.51 8.01
CA THR A 165 -0.67 22.39 8.74
C THR A 165 -0.50 20.97 9.32
N TYR A 166 -1.59 20.37 9.81
CA TYR A 166 -1.60 18.99 10.31
C TYR A 166 -1.34 17.94 9.21
N LYS A 167 -1.61 18.26 7.93
CA LYS A 167 -1.37 17.35 6.80
C LYS A 167 0.11 17.28 6.37
N LYS A 168 0.96 18.23 6.80
CA LYS A 168 2.40 18.27 6.50
C LYS A 168 3.20 17.41 7.47
#